data_b3e1f4928625c26a552d7cf0a78643bb
#
_entry.id   b3e1f4928625c26a552d7cf0a78643bb
#
_cell.length_a   1.000
_cell.length_b   1.000
_cell.length_c   1.000
_cell.angle_alpha   90.00
_cell.angle_beta   90.00
_cell.angle_gamma   90.00
#
_symmetry.space_group_name_H-M   'P 1'
#
loop_
_entity.id
_entity.type
_entity.pdbx_description
1 polymer ?
#
loop_
_entity_poly.entity_id
_entity_poly.type
_entity_poly.pdbx_seq_one_letter_code
_entity_poly.pdbx_strand_id
1 'polypeptide(L)'
;MDYDTENIKLTTALHYKIKEDLTAIYAVNFGSGTTVYQGDNRYSLKDILFLQNRVELQKKDKWFWRAYSTHEDAGNSYDAYFTALRMQDSVVSNQSYNLYYTGLWNIFNKPKVRAMPGAPANSLPMSQYQSIMDSLIASNPDFFNQLHEDNRNNVSIATASDALGAVTIEELESFANQLIPGTSEFNSLKNHITSTLFTEGGSRFYDKSALYHTQGERTFTYDNGAVFRIGGNFRLYTPKSAGTIFSDTAGTVITNREAGLYGGWEQSFIDERLKLSATGRVDKNQNFRALVSPAVSSVYKATENQTFRLSFSSAIRNPTLADQYLNYNVGRAVLLGNLDGFDSLVTIDNIADYLGKPANERLSHDFGYFNVDAIRPEKVKTAEAGYRATIGSRVFVDANYYYSLYDDFIGYIIGAEIEEGTTAIDRLKSLQVYRVAANANEQVTTQGFSIGMNTFLGNYQTLTGNYSWNKLTSAVSDPIVPAFNTPEHKFNLGWNIRNYPWNQDDSKLIGAGVNYKWVQGFVFEGSPQFTGSIPSYGLCDAQVSLTRIKDNSNKKRTITYKIGASNVLNNKVYQVFGGPLVGRLAYLSIQIN
;
A
#
# COMPACT_ATOMS: atom_id res chain seq x y z
N MET A 1 11.03 18.00 5.48
CA MET A 1 10.01 17.56 4.51
C MET A 1 8.79 18.42 4.69
N ASP A 2 8.16 18.84 3.58
CA ASP A 2 6.91 19.57 3.61
C ASP A 2 5.75 18.55 3.67
N TYR A 3 4.84 18.72 4.61
CA TYR A 3 3.68 17.84 4.81
C TYR A 3 2.36 18.50 4.40
N ASP A 4 2.43 19.70 3.82
CA ASP A 4 1.25 20.36 3.28
C ASP A 4 0.67 19.52 2.14
N THR A 5 -0.64 19.39 2.15
CA THR A 5 -1.39 18.59 1.17
C THR A 5 -2.43 19.44 0.48
N GLU A 6 -2.46 19.36 -0.84
CA GLU A 6 -3.46 19.99 -1.66
C GLU A 6 -4.03 18.97 -2.63
N ASN A 7 -5.33 19.07 -2.92
CA ASN A 7 -5.97 18.16 -3.86
C ASN A 7 -7.11 18.85 -4.60
N ILE A 8 -6.97 18.91 -5.92
CA ILE A 8 -8.00 19.42 -6.82
C ILE A 8 -8.53 18.26 -7.66
N LYS A 9 -9.85 18.04 -7.64
CA LYS A 9 -10.52 17.00 -8.44
C LYS A 9 -11.67 17.62 -9.22
N LEU A 10 -11.70 17.33 -10.52
CA LEU A 10 -12.80 17.72 -11.40
C LEU A 10 -13.29 16.47 -12.14
N THR A 11 -14.59 16.24 -12.05
CA THR A 11 -15.27 15.20 -12.84
C THR A 11 -16.39 15.83 -13.63
N THR A 12 -16.37 15.63 -14.94
CA THR A 12 -17.43 16.10 -15.86
C THR A 12 -17.86 14.94 -16.73
N ALA A 13 -19.18 14.82 -16.97
CA ALA A 13 -19.72 13.84 -17.88
C ALA A 13 -20.87 14.44 -18.71
N LEU A 14 -20.83 14.21 -20.01
CA LEU A 14 -21.89 14.53 -20.94
C LEU A 14 -22.60 13.23 -21.35
N HIS A 15 -23.88 13.15 -21.08
CA HIS A 15 -24.74 12.04 -21.49
C HIS A 15 -25.64 12.50 -22.63
N TYR A 16 -25.53 11.85 -23.77
CA TYR A 16 -26.34 12.13 -24.94
C TYR A 16 -27.19 10.92 -25.33
N LYS A 17 -28.52 11.10 -25.29
CA LYS A 17 -29.47 10.07 -25.74
C LYS A 17 -29.55 10.10 -27.25
N ILE A 18 -28.94 9.11 -27.93
CA ILE A 18 -29.06 8.94 -29.39
C ILE A 18 -30.44 8.41 -29.74
N LYS A 19 -30.97 7.48 -28.91
CA LYS A 19 -32.31 6.90 -28.93
C LYS A 19 -32.78 6.66 -27.51
N GLU A 20 -34.03 6.28 -27.30
CA GLU A 20 -34.56 6.01 -25.94
C GLU A 20 -33.75 4.96 -25.17
N ASP A 21 -33.24 3.95 -25.88
CA ASP A 21 -32.49 2.85 -25.34
C ASP A 21 -30.96 2.91 -25.61
N LEU A 22 -30.48 3.94 -26.33
CA LEU A 22 -29.07 4.09 -26.71
C LEU A 22 -28.52 5.43 -26.23
N THR A 23 -27.52 5.35 -25.36
CA THR A 23 -26.85 6.52 -24.76
C THR A 23 -25.37 6.53 -25.13
N ALA A 24 -24.86 7.68 -25.54
CA ALA A 24 -23.43 7.99 -25.60
C ALA A 24 -23.02 8.80 -24.38
N ILE A 25 -21.86 8.47 -23.80
CA ILE A 25 -21.29 9.16 -22.65
C ILE A 25 -19.86 9.58 -22.97
N TYR A 26 -19.55 10.84 -22.74
CA TYR A 26 -18.17 11.30 -22.69
C TYR A 26 -17.89 11.85 -21.30
N ALA A 27 -16.85 11.34 -20.64
CA ALA A 27 -16.47 11.76 -19.30
C ALA A 27 -14.99 12.11 -19.23
N VAL A 28 -14.69 13.15 -18.46
CA VAL A 28 -13.34 13.59 -18.14
C VAL A 28 -13.18 13.61 -16.63
N ASN A 29 -12.14 12.95 -16.13
CA ASN A 29 -11.70 13.04 -14.75
C ASN A 29 -10.32 13.67 -14.73
N PHE A 30 -10.19 14.75 -14.00
CA PHE A 30 -8.93 15.44 -13.75
C PHE A 30 -8.63 15.42 -12.25
N GLY A 31 -7.39 15.14 -11.89
CA GLY A 31 -6.90 15.21 -10.53
C GLY A 31 -5.50 15.82 -10.50
N SER A 32 -5.28 16.77 -9.61
CA SER A 32 -3.96 17.32 -9.33
C SER A 32 -3.79 17.44 -7.83
N GLY A 33 -2.57 17.26 -7.32
CA GLY A 33 -2.36 17.40 -5.89
C GLY A 33 -0.92 17.21 -5.44
N THR A 34 -0.74 17.55 -4.17
CA THR A 34 0.50 17.37 -3.42
C THR A 34 0.19 16.58 -2.16
N THR A 35 1.01 15.57 -1.86
CA THR A 35 0.86 14.73 -0.67
C THR A 35 2.17 14.04 -0.30
N VAL A 36 2.22 13.45 0.89
CA VAL A 36 3.30 12.57 1.30
C VAL A 36 2.83 11.13 1.21
N TYR A 37 3.63 10.29 0.61
CA TYR A 37 3.38 8.86 0.46
C TYR A 37 4.48 8.04 1.13
N GLN A 38 4.09 7.05 1.92
CA GLN A 38 4.99 6.05 2.49
C GLN A 38 4.82 4.75 1.72
N GLY A 39 5.78 4.44 0.88
CA GLY A 39 5.92 3.18 0.16
C GLY A 39 7.20 2.47 0.56
N ASP A 40 7.99 2.03 -0.42
CA ASP A 40 9.32 1.47 -0.20
C ASP A 40 10.29 2.48 0.44
N ASN A 41 10.12 3.77 0.11
CA ASN A 41 10.71 4.91 0.81
C ASN A 41 9.63 5.92 1.21
N ARG A 42 10.03 7.09 1.68
CA ARG A 42 9.14 8.21 1.93
C ARG A 42 9.23 9.21 0.78
N TYR A 43 8.12 9.38 0.10
CA TYR A 43 8.03 10.23 -1.09
C TYR A 43 7.27 11.51 -0.82
N SER A 44 7.77 12.62 -1.32
CA SER A 44 7.02 13.86 -1.46
C SER A 44 6.45 13.89 -2.88
N LEU A 45 5.16 13.61 -3.01
CA LEU A 45 4.44 13.70 -4.28
C LEU A 45 4.00 15.15 -4.46
N LYS A 46 4.57 15.85 -5.44
CA LYS A 46 4.31 17.28 -5.68
C LYS A 46 3.79 17.52 -7.09
N ASP A 47 2.68 18.27 -7.15
CA ASP A 47 2.09 18.70 -8.42
C ASP A 47 1.78 17.51 -9.34
N ILE A 48 1.43 16.36 -8.73
CA ILE A 48 1.04 15.17 -9.49
C ILE A 48 -0.22 15.46 -10.28
N LEU A 49 -0.30 14.91 -11.49
CA LEU A 49 -1.44 15.11 -12.37
C LEU A 49 -1.95 13.79 -12.92
N PHE A 50 -3.27 13.62 -12.87
CA PHE A 50 -3.98 12.52 -13.51
C PHE A 50 -5.06 13.08 -14.44
N LEU A 51 -5.07 12.59 -15.67
CA LEU A 51 -6.12 12.92 -16.64
C LEU A 51 -6.66 11.62 -17.23
N GLN A 52 -7.96 11.41 -17.08
CA GLN A 52 -8.67 10.31 -17.71
C GLN A 52 -9.77 10.83 -18.63
N ASN A 53 -9.76 10.34 -19.87
CA ASN A 53 -10.81 10.55 -20.84
C ASN A 53 -11.54 9.23 -21.09
N ARG A 54 -12.87 9.23 -21.08
CA ARG A 54 -13.68 8.03 -21.28
C ARG A 54 -14.80 8.31 -22.29
N VAL A 55 -14.91 7.42 -23.26
CA VAL A 55 -16.06 7.34 -24.19
C VAL A 55 -16.79 6.03 -23.92
N GLU A 56 -18.11 6.08 -23.89
CA GLU A 56 -18.95 4.90 -23.70
C GLU A 56 -20.20 4.99 -24.56
N LEU A 57 -20.54 3.88 -25.20
CA LEU A 57 -21.81 3.65 -25.88
C LEU A 57 -22.52 2.49 -25.16
N GLN A 58 -23.74 2.73 -24.70
CA GLN A 58 -24.51 1.70 -24.03
C GLN A 58 -25.93 1.62 -24.55
N LYS A 59 -26.36 0.40 -24.88
CA LYS A 59 -27.74 0.09 -25.14
C LYS A 59 -28.33 -0.63 -23.94
N LYS A 60 -29.32 0.01 -23.31
CA LYS A 60 -29.90 -0.47 -22.05
C LYS A 60 -30.22 -1.97 -22.13
N ASP A 61 -29.75 -2.72 -21.13
CA ASP A 61 -29.96 -4.16 -20.89
C ASP A 61 -29.51 -5.08 -22.04
N LYS A 62 -28.73 -4.56 -23.02
CA LYS A 62 -28.31 -5.34 -24.21
C LYS A 62 -26.82 -5.39 -24.39
N TRP A 63 -26.15 -4.26 -24.45
CA TRP A 63 -24.71 -4.20 -24.66
C TRP A 63 -24.14 -2.85 -24.24
N PHE A 64 -22.84 -2.84 -23.95
CA PHE A 64 -22.04 -1.63 -23.85
C PHE A 64 -20.69 -1.81 -24.56
N TRP A 65 -20.15 -0.71 -25.00
CA TRP A 65 -18.76 -0.56 -25.38
C TRP A 65 -18.20 0.68 -24.71
N ARG A 66 -16.97 0.54 -24.14
CA ARG A 66 -16.29 1.62 -23.44
C ARG A 66 -14.82 1.65 -23.83
N ALA A 67 -14.28 2.84 -24.03
CA ALA A 67 -12.83 3.06 -24.17
C ALA A 67 -12.41 4.23 -23.27
N TYR A 68 -11.24 4.12 -22.67
CA TYR A 68 -10.68 5.22 -21.92
C TYR A 68 -9.14 5.23 -22.01
N SER A 69 -8.56 6.43 -21.81
CA SER A 69 -7.13 6.61 -21.58
C SER A 69 -6.93 7.30 -20.23
N THR A 70 -5.90 6.87 -19.50
CA THR A 70 -5.43 7.55 -18.29
C THR A 70 -3.98 7.94 -18.53
N HIS A 71 -3.68 9.20 -18.25
CA HIS A 71 -2.33 9.76 -18.31
C HIS A 71 -1.96 10.28 -16.93
N GLU A 72 -0.75 10.02 -16.52
CA GLU A 72 -0.19 10.51 -15.27
C GLU A 72 1.08 11.34 -15.53
N ASP A 73 1.34 12.29 -14.64
CA ASP A 73 2.59 13.04 -14.57
C ASP A 73 3.00 13.14 -13.10
N ALA A 74 4.21 12.69 -12.78
CA ALA A 74 4.77 12.76 -11.43
C ALA A 74 5.06 14.20 -10.98
N GLY A 75 5.01 15.17 -11.87
CA GLY A 75 5.26 16.57 -11.55
C GLY A 75 6.65 16.82 -10.98
N ASN A 76 6.69 17.42 -9.79
CA ASN A 76 7.89 17.72 -9.03
C ASN A 76 8.15 16.75 -7.87
N SER A 77 7.63 15.53 -7.97
CA SER A 77 7.75 14.49 -6.94
C SER A 77 9.19 14.02 -6.76
N TYR A 78 9.58 13.76 -5.52
CA TYR A 78 10.94 13.32 -5.19
C TYR A 78 10.96 12.32 -4.03
N ASP A 79 12.04 11.54 -3.96
CA ASP A 79 12.35 10.65 -2.84
C ASP A 79 12.99 11.45 -1.70
N ALA A 80 12.29 11.58 -0.58
CA ALA A 80 12.78 12.34 0.57
C ALA A 80 13.93 11.64 1.30
N TYR A 81 13.97 10.30 1.29
CA TYR A 81 15.06 9.52 1.85
C TYR A 81 16.35 9.74 1.06
N PHE A 82 16.27 9.59 -0.27
CA PHE A 82 17.43 9.87 -1.14
C PHE A 82 17.83 11.34 -1.15
N THR A 83 16.89 12.27 -1.00
CA THR A 83 17.24 13.69 -0.83
C THR A 83 18.19 13.85 0.35
N ALA A 84 17.85 13.26 1.51
CA ALA A 84 18.70 13.34 2.70
C ALA A 84 20.06 12.67 2.50
N LEU A 85 20.10 11.48 1.89
CA LEU A 85 21.37 10.78 1.61
C LEU A 85 22.27 11.58 0.67
N ARG A 86 21.73 12.17 -0.39
CA ARG A 86 22.50 12.94 -1.38
C ARG A 86 22.94 14.30 -0.85
N MET A 87 22.13 14.96 -0.03
CA MET A 87 22.54 16.15 0.69
C MET A 87 23.72 15.84 1.60
N GLN A 88 23.66 14.76 2.38
CA GLN A 88 24.74 14.32 3.23
C GLN A 88 26.00 13.98 2.41
N ASP A 89 25.86 13.20 1.33
CA ASP A 89 26.97 12.76 0.49
C ASP A 89 27.66 13.91 -0.24
N SER A 90 26.93 15.00 -0.53
CA SER A 90 27.47 16.23 -1.12
C SER A 90 28.38 17.00 -0.17
N VAL A 91 28.20 16.81 1.14
CA VAL A 91 28.96 17.51 2.19
C VAL A 91 30.03 16.58 2.76
N VAL A 92 29.68 15.35 3.07
CA VAL A 92 30.58 14.31 3.57
C VAL A 92 30.12 12.94 3.05
N SER A 93 31.06 12.11 2.59
CA SER A 93 30.69 10.81 2.04
C SER A 93 29.80 10.01 3.01
N ASN A 94 28.81 9.30 2.49
CA ASN A 94 27.92 8.46 3.31
C ASN A 94 28.71 7.44 4.14
N GLN A 95 29.84 6.95 3.60
CA GLN A 95 30.71 6.02 4.31
C GLN A 95 31.35 6.67 5.55
N SER A 96 31.93 7.86 5.40
CA SER A 96 32.55 8.62 6.51
C SER A 96 31.49 9.01 7.54
N TYR A 97 30.35 9.54 7.10
CA TYR A 97 29.24 9.89 7.98
C TYR A 97 28.77 8.69 8.82
N ASN A 98 28.57 7.54 8.20
CA ASN A 98 28.14 6.33 8.88
C ASN A 98 29.18 5.83 9.90
N LEU A 99 30.46 5.96 9.58
CA LEU A 99 31.54 5.61 10.52
C LEU A 99 31.48 6.48 11.79
N TYR A 100 31.39 7.79 11.62
CA TYR A 100 31.24 8.74 12.73
C TYR A 100 29.93 8.50 13.49
N TYR A 101 28.83 8.35 12.76
CA TYR A 101 27.51 8.13 13.37
C TYR A 101 27.51 6.90 14.27
N THR A 102 28.01 5.77 13.77
CA THR A 102 28.08 4.51 14.50
C THR A 102 29.06 4.60 15.68
N GLY A 103 30.20 5.23 15.48
CA GLY A 103 31.22 5.43 16.52
C GLY A 103 30.66 6.24 17.69
N LEU A 104 30.11 7.43 17.42
CA LEU A 104 29.55 8.32 18.44
C LEU A 104 28.30 7.71 19.10
N TRP A 105 27.46 7.01 18.34
CA TRP A 105 26.33 6.26 18.88
C TRP A 105 26.76 5.22 19.89
N ASN A 106 27.78 4.41 19.57
CA ASN A 106 28.29 3.39 20.47
C ASN A 106 28.89 3.96 21.77
N ILE A 107 29.49 5.15 21.69
CA ILE A 107 30.11 5.82 22.83
C ILE A 107 29.04 6.47 23.72
N PHE A 108 28.13 7.26 23.15
CA PHE A 108 27.27 8.14 23.93
C PHE A 108 25.84 7.64 24.11
N ASN A 109 25.28 6.91 23.14
CA ASN A 109 23.85 6.57 23.12
C ASN A 109 23.56 5.10 23.45
N LYS A 110 24.39 4.18 22.98
CA LYS A 110 24.24 2.74 23.30
C LYS A 110 24.19 2.44 24.80
N PRO A 111 24.99 3.09 25.67
CA PRO A 111 24.87 2.90 27.13
C PRO A 111 23.51 3.37 27.67
N LYS A 112 22.95 4.48 27.14
CA LYS A 112 21.64 4.99 27.55
C LYS A 112 20.51 4.01 27.17
N VAL A 113 20.56 3.44 25.95
CA VAL A 113 19.59 2.44 25.48
C VAL A 113 19.68 1.16 26.31
N ARG A 114 20.89 0.70 26.64
CA ARG A 114 21.10 -0.48 27.50
C ARG A 114 20.61 -0.33 28.92
N ALA A 115 20.55 0.90 29.43
CA ALA A 115 20.02 1.19 30.75
C ALA A 115 18.49 1.25 30.81
N MET A 116 17.81 1.19 29.65
CA MET A 116 16.35 1.23 29.61
C MET A 116 15.73 -0.08 30.14
N PRO A 117 14.62 0.02 30.91
CA PRO A 117 13.84 -1.16 31.27
C PRO A 117 13.36 -1.89 30.03
N GLY A 118 13.60 -3.21 29.96
CA GLY A 118 13.20 -4.03 28.80
C GLY A 118 14.21 -4.07 27.65
N ALA A 119 15.39 -3.44 27.80
CA ALA A 119 16.44 -3.54 26.79
C ALA A 119 16.92 -4.99 26.63
N PRO A 120 17.10 -5.49 25.38
CA PRO A 120 17.47 -6.89 25.14
C PRO A 120 18.91 -7.18 25.54
N ALA A 121 19.15 -8.39 26.05
CA ALA A 121 20.50 -8.87 26.32
C ALA A 121 21.26 -9.17 25.03
N ASN A 122 22.57 -8.86 24.99
CA ASN A 122 23.41 -9.09 23.81
C ASN A 122 23.59 -10.59 23.46
N SER A 123 23.25 -11.50 24.36
CA SER A 123 23.32 -12.95 24.16
C SER A 123 22.13 -13.54 23.41
N LEU A 124 21.11 -12.72 23.09
CA LEU A 124 19.92 -13.20 22.37
C LEU A 124 20.22 -13.39 20.87
N PRO A 125 19.55 -14.37 20.22
CA PRO A 125 19.57 -14.48 18.78
C PRO A 125 19.12 -13.17 18.12
N MET A 126 19.72 -12.81 16.98
CA MET A 126 19.49 -11.50 16.32
C MET A 126 18.02 -11.20 16.08
N SER A 127 17.22 -12.20 15.66
CA SER A 127 15.78 -12.03 15.41
C SER A 127 14.99 -11.67 16.68
N GLN A 128 15.34 -12.29 17.82
CA GLN A 128 14.73 -11.97 19.11
C GLN A 128 15.18 -10.60 19.62
N TYR A 129 16.48 -10.30 19.48
CA TYR A 129 17.05 -9.00 19.82
C TYR A 129 16.32 -7.88 19.05
N GLN A 130 16.16 -8.05 17.74
CA GLN A 130 15.50 -7.08 16.88
C GLN A 130 14.02 -6.88 17.25
N SER A 131 13.28 -7.96 17.47
CA SER A 131 11.86 -7.88 17.87
C SER A 131 11.65 -7.11 19.18
N ILE A 132 12.53 -7.33 20.17
CA ILE A 132 12.48 -6.61 21.45
C ILE A 132 12.85 -5.13 21.24
N MET A 133 13.89 -4.86 20.43
CA MET A 133 14.29 -3.48 20.12
C MET A 133 13.20 -2.72 19.37
N ASP A 134 12.54 -3.33 18.37
CA ASP A 134 11.44 -2.71 17.64
C ASP A 134 10.27 -2.33 18.58
N SER A 135 9.94 -3.23 19.52
CA SER A 135 8.93 -2.98 20.54
C SER A 135 9.33 -1.84 21.50
N LEU A 136 10.61 -1.79 21.89
CA LEU A 136 11.15 -0.77 22.77
C LEU A 136 11.15 0.61 22.09
N ILE A 137 11.55 0.67 20.83
CA ILE A 137 11.52 1.90 20.00
C ILE A 137 10.07 2.38 19.83
N ALA A 138 9.16 1.48 19.47
CA ALA A 138 7.76 1.81 19.28
C ALA A 138 7.09 2.34 20.56
N SER A 139 7.53 1.85 21.74
CA SER A 139 7.00 2.27 23.03
C SER A 139 7.62 3.59 23.55
N ASN A 140 8.78 4.00 23.01
CA ASN A 140 9.52 5.18 23.48
C ASN A 140 10.02 6.07 22.32
N PRO A 141 9.16 6.48 21.39
CA PRO A 141 9.58 7.15 20.16
C PRO A 141 10.28 8.49 20.41
N ASP A 142 9.79 9.29 21.36
CA ASP A 142 10.37 10.60 21.66
C ASP A 142 11.80 10.48 22.21
N PHE A 143 12.06 9.48 23.04
CA PHE A 143 13.39 9.22 23.58
C PHE A 143 14.37 8.84 22.47
N PHE A 144 14.01 7.91 21.60
CA PHE A 144 14.89 7.49 20.49
C PHE A 144 15.09 8.60 19.47
N ASN A 145 14.06 9.39 19.17
CA ASN A 145 14.19 10.56 18.30
C ASN A 145 15.20 11.57 18.85
N GLN A 146 15.16 11.85 20.15
CA GLN A 146 16.11 12.75 20.81
C GLN A 146 17.54 12.22 20.73
N LEU A 147 17.75 10.90 21.00
CA LEU A 147 19.07 10.30 20.89
C LEU A 147 19.64 10.40 19.47
N HIS A 148 18.78 10.22 18.46
CA HIS A 148 19.20 10.34 17.07
C HIS A 148 19.50 11.79 16.66
N GLU A 149 18.76 12.75 17.21
CA GLU A 149 19.01 14.19 17.00
C GLU A 149 20.34 14.62 17.62
N ASP A 150 20.57 14.26 18.88
CA ASP A 150 21.82 14.53 19.59
C ASP A 150 23.02 13.92 18.85
N ASN A 151 22.87 12.68 18.36
CA ASN A 151 23.94 11.99 17.64
C ASN A 151 24.25 12.67 16.29
N ARG A 152 23.23 13.08 15.54
CA ARG A 152 23.41 13.80 14.26
C ARG A 152 24.15 15.12 14.47
N ASN A 153 23.79 15.88 15.50
CA ASN A 153 24.48 17.13 15.81
C ASN A 153 25.97 16.89 16.11
N ASN A 154 26.29 15.87 16.91
CA ASN A 154 27.65 15.50 17.22
C ASN A 154 28.43 15.04 15.98
N VAL A 155 27.79 14.27 15.08
CA VAL A 155 28.41 13.82 13.82
C VAL A 155 28.69 15.00 12.90
N SER A 156 27.76 15.93 12.77
CA SER A 156 27.93 17.11 11.91
C SER A 156 29.11 17.95 12.34
N ILE A 157 29.30 18.15 13.66
CA ILE A 157 30.46 18.87 14.21
C ILE A 157 31.75 18.09 13.94
N ALA A 158 31.79 16.79 14.21
CA ALA A 158 32.98 15.96 14.03
C ALA A 158 33.41 15.87 12.55
N THR A 159 32.47 15.68 11.63
CA THR A 159 32.75 15.56 10.19
C THR A 159 33.17 16.88 9.58
N ALA A 160 32.62 18.01 10.01
CA ALA A 160 33.06 19.34 9.58
C ALA A 160 34.51 19.61 9.98
N SER A 161 34.87 19.24 11.20
CA SER A 161 36.23 19.41 11.72
C SER A 161 37.28 18.59 10.97
N ASP A 162 36.92 17.35 10.55
CA ASP A 162 37.86 16.45 9.83
C ASP A 162 37.97 16.75 8.33
N ALA A 163 36.86 17.15 7.69
CA ALA A 163 36.81 17.34 6.24
C ALA A 163 37.57 18.59 5.77
N LEU A 164 37.65 19.58 6.61
CA LEU A 164 38.13 20.92 6.22
C LEU A 164 39.55 21.25 6.69
N GLY A 165 40.15 20.48 7.60
CA GLY A 165 41.48 20.72 8.11
C GLY A 165 41.64 22.11 8.76
N ALA A 166 42.71 22.83 8.44
CA ALA A 166 42.95 24.20 8.95
C ALA A 166 42.20 25.25 8.12
N VAL A 167 40.88 25.40 8.30
CA VAL A 167 39.99 26.33 7.60
C VAL A 167 39.51 27.44 8.53
N THR A 168 38.93 28.48 7.96
CA THR A 168 38.33 29.58 8.71
C THR A 168 37.04 29.13 9.38
N ILE A 169 36.67 29.80 10.49
CA ILE A 169 35.37 29.54 11.20
C ILE A 169 34.20 29.74 10.23
N GLU A 170 34.27 30.72 9.34
CA GLU A 170 33.23 31.03 8.36
C GLU A 170 33.02 29.91 7.34
N GLU A 171 34.09 29.25 6.88
CA GLU A 171 34.00 28.06 6.00
C GLU A 171 33.42 26.85 6.72
N LEU A 172 33.77 26.64 8.01
CA LEU A 172 33.19 25.61 8.86
C LEU A 172 31.69 25.83 9.07
N GLU A 173 31.27 27.05 9.34
CA GLU A 173 29.85 27.41 9.53
C GLU A 173 29.08 27.25 8.22
N SER A 174 29.60 27.71 7.09
CA SER A 174 28.97 27.56 5.78
C SER A 174 28.80 26.07 5.40
N PHE A 175 29.83 25.26 5.67
CA PHE A 175 29.80 23.82 5.43
C PHE A 175 28.77 23.11 6.32
N ALA A 176 28.76 23.41 7.62
CA ALA A 176 27.79 22.85 8.56
C ALA A 176 26.35 23.29 8.24
N ASN A 177 26.16 24.53 7.78
CA ASN A 177 24.86 25.08 7.42
C ASN A 177 24.17 24.32 6.28
N GLN A 178 24.90 23.64 5.38
CA GLN A 178 24.33 22.82 4.33
C GLN A 178 23.52 21.63 4.87
N LEU A 179 23.81 21.17 6.11
CA LEU A 179 23.08 20.08 6.76
C LEU A 179 22.13 20.56 7.87
N ILE A 180 22.09 21.86 8.15
CA ILE A 180 21.23 22.46 9.20
C ILE A 180 19.92 22.92 8.56
N PRO A 181 18.76 22.27 8.86
CA PRO A 181 17.48 22.65 8.30
C PRO A 181 17.12 24.12 8.59
N GLY A 182 16.68 24.83 7.55
CA GLY A 182 16.25 26.23 7.63
C GLY A 182 17.29 27.26 7.20
N THR A 183 18.55 26.89 7.06
CA THR A 183 19.59 27.79 6.51
C THR A 183 19.38 27.98 4.98
N SER A 184 19.96 29.04 4.41
CA SER A 184 19.91 29.32 2.97
C SER A 184 20.66 28.24 2.18
N GLU A 185 21.80 27.80 2.69
CA GLU A 185 22.67 26.77 2.13
C GLU A 185 21.95 25.41 2.07
N PHE A 186 21.31 25.01 3.18
CA PHE A 186 20.48 23.81 3.21
C PHE A 186 19.35 23.86 2.19
N ASN A 187 18.63 24.98 2.12
CA ASN A 187 17.52 25.12 1.19
C ASN A 187 17.99 25.13 -0.27
N SER A 188 19.12 25.76 -0.57
CA SER A 188 19.72 25.78 -1.90
C SER A 188 20.13 24.36 -2.35
N LEU A 189 20.86 23.63 -1.50
CA LEU A 189 21.28 22.25 -1.77
C LEU A 189 20.07 21.32 -1.92
N LYS A 190 19.11 21.39 -1.01
CA LYS A 190 17.86 20.63 -1.08
C LYS A 190 17.11 20.88 -2.39
N ASN A 191 16.93 22.14 -2.78
CA ASN A 191 16.22 22.50 -4.00
C ASN A 191 16.94 21.99 -5.25
N HIS A 192 18.27 22.06 -5.28
CA HIS A 192 19.06 21.48 -6.36
C HIS A 192 18.83 19.97 -6.48
N ILE A 193 18.96 19.23 -5.39
CA ILE A 193 18.79 17.75 -5.38
C ILE A 193 17.35 17.35 -5.72
N THR A 194 16.35 18.03 -5.19
CA THR A 194 14.93 17.70 -5.46
C THR A 194 14.47 18.13 -6.85
N SER A 195 15.17 19.01 -7.54
CA SER A 195 14.87 19.40 -8.93
C SER A 195 15.62 18.57 -9.98
N THR A 196 16.72 17.94 -9.60
CA THR A 196 17.55 17.10 -10.48
C THR A 196 16.98 15.68 -10.50
N LEU A 197 16.98 15.02 -11.68
CA LEU A 197 16.47 13.67 -11.83
C LEU A 197 17.26 12.64 -10.99
N PHE A 198 16.59 11.60 -10.56
CA PHE A 198 17.19 10.52 -9.79
C PHE A 198 18.38 9.88 -10.54
N THR A 199 18.24 9.69 -11.85
CA THR A 199 19.28 9.16 -12.74
C THR A 199 20.44 10.13 -13.01
N GLU A 200 20.27 11.41 -12.70
CA GLU A 200 21.29 12.46 -12.89
C GLU A 200 21.96 12.89 -11.58
N GLY A 201 21.75 12.13 -10.50
CA GLY A 201 22.32 12.43 -9.20
C GLY A 201 21.40 13.22 -8.26
N GLY A 202 20.19 13.58 -8.67
CA GLY A 202 19.14 14.16 -7.82
C GLY A 202 18.21 13.13 -7.20
N SER A 203 17.07 13.56 -6.71
CA SER A 203 16.06 12.70 -6.09
C SER A 203 14.69 12.80 -6.73
N ARG A 204 14.55 13.57 -7.82
CA ARG A 204 13.29 13.77 -8.53
C ARG A 204 12.92 12.56 -9.39
N PHE A 205 11.63 12.17 -9.33
CA PHE A 205 11.08 11.20 -10.25
C PHE A 205 10.69 11.83 -11.59
N TYR A 206 10.74 11.00 -12.61
CA TYR A 206 10.07 11.26 -13.87
C TYR A 206 9.07 10.14 -14.10
N ASP A 207 7.80 10.47 -14.28
CA ASP A 207 6.79 9.53 -14.71
C ASP A 207 5.76 10.27 -15.58
N LYS A 208 5.65 9.83 -16.82
CA LYS A 208 4.65 10.26 -17.80
C LYS A 208 4.00 9.05 -18.46
N SER A 209 3.56 8.14 -17.63
CA SER A 209 2.98 6.88 -18.05
C SER A 209 1.55 7.06 -18.55
N ALA A 210 1.11 6.12 -19.41
CA ALA A 210 -0.26 6.09 -19.88
C ALA A 210 -0.82 4.67 -19.94
N LEU A 211 -2.13 4.58 -19.73
CA LEU A 211 -2.95 3.39 -19.92
C LEU A 211 -4.04 3.67 -20.94
N TYR A 212 -4.17 2.81 -21.95
CA TYR A 212 -5.27 2.77 -22.88
C TYR A 212 -6.06 1.49 -22.68
N HIS A 213 -7.38 1.61 -22.57
CA HIS A 213 -8.25 0.46 -22.31
C HIS A 213 -9.50 0.53 -23.18
N THR A 214 -9.90 -0.61 -23.74
CA THR A 214 -11.20 -0.77 -24.35
C THR A 214 -11.85 -2.06 -23.88
N GLN A 215 -13.16 -2.05 -23.69
CA GLN A 215 -13.95 -3.24 -23.33
C GLN A 215 -15.36 -3.14 -23.88
N GLY A 216 -15.95 -4.31 -24.10
CA GLY A 216 -17.35 -4.41 -24.50
C GLY A 216 -17.98 -5.70 -23.99
N GLU A 217 -19.28 -5.66 -23.79
CA GLU A 217 -20.08 -6.81 -23.37
C GLU A 217 -21.43 -6.78 -24.08
N ARG A 218 -21.93 -7.97 -24.41
CA ARG A 218 -23.30 -8.18 -24.89
C ARG A 218 -24.02 -9.17 -23.96
N THR A 219 -25.23 -8.78 -23.59
CA THR A 219 -26.15 -9.58 -22.78
C THR A 219 -27.29 -10.12 -23.64
N PHE A 220 -27.63 -11.38 -23.46
CA PHE A 220 -28.75 -12.08 -24.10
C PHE A 220 -29.66 -12.59 -22.96
N THR A 221 -30.91 -12.20 -22.99
CA THR A 221 -31.92 -12.65 -22.04
C THR A 221 -32.94 -13.51 -22.79
N TYR A 222 -33.24 -14.68 -22.27
CA TYR A 222 -34.15 -15.65 -22.85
C TYR A 222 -35.46 -15.70 -22.05
N ASP A 223 -36.54 -16.14 -22.69
CA ASP A 223 -37.87 -16.20 -22.08
C ASP A 223 -37.97 -17.12 -20.85
N ASN A 224 -37.08 -18.12 -20.76
CA ASN A 224 -36.97 -19.00 -19.59
C ASN A 224 -36.19 -18.38 -18.42
N GLY A 225 -35.86 -17.07 -18.49
CA GLY A 225 -35.12 -16.37 -17.46
C GLY A 225 -33.60 -16.58 -17.48
N ALA A 226 -33.06 -17.37 -18.44
CA ALA A 226 -31.62 -17.51 -18.58
C ALA A 226 -30.99 -16.24 -19.15
N VAL A 227 -29.87 -15.84 -18.58
CA VAL A 227 -29.08 -14.69 -19.03
C VAL A 227 -27.69 -15.16 -19.43
N PHE A 228 -27.29 -14.89 -20.67
CA PHE A 228 -25.94 -15.11 -21.15
C PHE A 228 -25.24 -13.78 -21.41
N ARG A 229 -23.97 -13.70 -21.03
CA ARG A 229 -23.09 -12.57 -21.30
C ARG A 229 -21.84 -13.03 -22.02
N ILE A 230 -21.42 -12.26 -23.01
CA ILE A 230 -20.13 -12.45 -23.68
C ILE A 230 -19.47 -11.08 -23.79
N GLY A 231 -18.20 -11.02 -23.45
CA GLY A 231 -17.47 -9.76 -23.50
C GLY A 231 -15.96 -9.95 -23.59
N GLY A 232 -15.29 -8.85 -23.83
CA GLY A 232 -13.84 -8.84 -23.90
C GLY A 232 -13.26 -7.47 -23.61
N ASN A 233 -11.96 -7.45 -23.35
CA ASN A 233 -11.22 -6.21 -23.12
C ASN A 233 -9.82 -6.29 -23.71
N PHE A 234 -9.26 -5.11 -23.97
CA PHE A 234 -7.86 -4.93 -24.34
C PHE A 234 -7.28 -3.77 -23.55
N ARG A 235 -6.03 -3.93 -23.07
CA ARG A 235 -5.26 -2.89 -22.37
C ARG A 235 -3.89 -2.75 -23.00
N LEU A 236 -3.42 -1.52 -23.07
CA LEU A 236 -2.05 -1.17 -23.43
C LEU A 236 -1.50 -0.24 -22.36
N TYR A 237 -0.45 -0.68 -21.69
CA TYR A 237 0.33 0.14 -20.76
C TYR A 237 1.57 0.65 -21.49
N THR A 238 1.86 1.93 -21.30
CA THR A 238 3.06 2.60 -21.83
C THR A 238 3.75 3.35 -20.69
N PRO A 239 4.43 2.62 -19.78
CA PRO A 239 5.20 3.25 -18.72
C PRO A 239 6.33 4.10 -19.33
N LYS A 240 6.62 5.25 -18.71
CA LYS A 240 7.70 6.15 -19.13
C LYS A 240 8.28 6.84 -17.92
N SER A 241 9.35 6.28 -17.36
CA SER A 241 10.01 6.78 -16.14
C SER A 241 11.40 7.35 -16.37
N ALA A 242 11.94 7.29 -17.59
CA ALA A 242 13.30 7.70 -17.92
C ALA A 242 14.35 7.08 -16.96
N GLY A 243 14.15 5.82 -16.59
CA GLY A 243 15.02 5.08 -15.68
C GLY A 243 14.90 5.45 -14.21
N THR A 244 14.00 6.36 -13.82
CA THR A 244 13.85 6.72 -12.40
C THR A 244 13.04 5.70 -11.58
N ILE A 245 12.29 4.82 -12.25
CA ILE A 245 11.44 3.80 -11.62
C ILE A 245 11.63 2.44 -12.31
N PHE A 246 11.53 2.41 -13.64
CA PHE A 246 11.64 1.20 -14.46
C PHE A 246 12.95 1.16 -15.23
N SER A 247 13.28 0.02 -15.80
CA SER A 247 14.47 -0.18 -16.65
C SER A 247 14.32 0.44 -18.06
N ASP A 248 13.59 1.54 -18.21
CA ASP A 248 13.35 2.26 -19.47
C ASP A 248 14.41 3.35 -19.74
N THR A 249 15.69 2.99 -19.59
CA THR A 249 16.86 3.85 -19.86
C THR A 249 17.33 3.74 -21.30
N ALA A 250 18.14 4.71 -21.73
CA ALA A 250 18.92 4.67 -22.98
C ALA A 250 18.09 4.33 -24.25
N GLY A 251 16.87 4.82 -24.33
CA GLY A 251 15.99 4.61 -25.48
C GLY A 251 15.19 3.31 -25.46
N THR A 252 15.27 2.53 -24.39
CA THR A 252 14.42 1.35 -24.18
C THR A 252 12.96 1.80 -23.97
N VAL A 253 12.04 1.27 -24.78
CA VAL A 253 10.61 1.51 -24.66
C VAL A 253 9.92 0.28 -24.08
N ILE A 254 9.37 0.42 -22.88
CA ILE A 254 8.57 -0.61 -22.25
C ILE A 254 7.12 -0.47 -22.67
N THR A 255 6.50 -1.56 -23.10
CA THR A 255 5.06 -1.67 -23.30
C THR A 255 4.56 -2.98 -22.71
N ASN A 256 3.31 -3.00 -22.25
CA ASN A 256 2.65 -4.23 -21.83
C ASN A 256 1.22 -4.26 -22.37
N ARG A 257 0.85 -5.35 -23.05
CA ARG A 257 -0.46 -5.55 -23.67
C ARG A 257 -1.19 -6.68 -22.99
N GLU A 258 -2.46 -6.48 -22.71
CA GLU A 258 -3.33 -7.49 -22.14
C GLU A 258 -4.63 -7.57 -22.92
N ALA A 259 -5.08 -8.79 -23.19
CA ALA A 259 -6.36 -9.07 -23.81
C ALA A 259 -7.10 -10.15 -23.03
N GLY A 260 -8.41 -9.99 -22.86
CA GLY A 260 -9.26 -10.96 -22.19
C GLY A 260 -10.59 -11.14 -22.90
N LEU A 261 -11.06 -12.39 -22.96
CA LEU A 261 -12.39 -12.77 -23.41
C LEU A 261 -13.09 -13.55 -22.30
N TYR A 262 -14.37 -13.28 -22.12
CA TYR A 262 -15.17 -13.98 -21.09
C TYR A 262 -16.59 -14.27 -21.57
N GLY A 263 -17.15 -15.35 -21.00
CA GLY A 263 -18.56 -15.69 -21.15
C GLY A 263 -19.16 -16.07 -19.80
N GLY A 264 -20.43 -15.80 -19.62
CA GLY A 264 -21.15 -16.10 -18.39
C GLY A 264 -22.59 -16.52 -18.66
N TRP A 265 -23.07 -17.40 -17.80
CA TRP A 265 -24.46 -17.83 -17.74
C TRP A 265 -25.01 -17.65 -16.34
N GLU A 266 -26.26 -17.25 -16.24
CA GLU A 266 -26.98 -17.05 -14.99
C GLU A 266 -28.43 -17.47 -15.17
N GLN A 267 -28.99 -18.21 -14.22
CA GLN A 267 -30.41 -18.59 -14.24
C GLN A 267 -30.95 -18.78 -12.83
N SER A 268 -32.19 -18.41 -12.63
CA SER A 268 -32.97 -18.66 -11.41
C SER A 268 -33.84 -19.89 -11.58
N PHE A 269 -33.98 -20.66 -10.47
CA PHE A 269 -34.77 -21.88 -10.34
C PHE A 269 -35.61 -21.82 -9.06
N ILE A 270 -36.58 -22.75 -8.91
CA ILE A 270 -37.36 -22.93 -7.70
C ILE A 270 -38.06 -21.61 -7.29
N ASP A 271 -38.84 -21.04 -8.21
CA ASP A 271 -39.56 -19.76 -8.02
C ASP A 271 -38.58 -18.64 -7.54
N GLU A 272 -37.45 -18.47 -8.25
CA GLU A 272 -36.40 -17.49 -7.97
C GLU A 272 -35.64 -17.68 -6.63
N ARG A 273 -35.89 -18.78 -5.93
CA ARG A 273 -35.21 -19.06 -4.65
C ARG A 273 -33.77 -19.56 -4.83
N LEU A 274 -33.50 -20.25 -5.93
CA LEU A 274 -32.14 -20.73 -6.24
C LEU A 274 -31.62 -20.02 -7.49
N LYS A 275 -30.57 -19.23 -7.35
CA LYS A 275 -29.87 -18.60 -8.46
C LYS A 275 -28.51 -19.27 -8.66
N LEU A 276 -28.28 -19.79 -9.86
CA LEU A 276 -27.01 -20.38 -10.26
C LEU A 276 -26.33 -19.46 -11.29
N SER A 277 -25.01 -19.35 -11.19
CA SER A 277 -24.20 -18.69 -12.21
C SER A 277 -22.91 -19.45 -12.50
N ALA A 278 -22.47 -19.41 -13.75
CA ALA A 278 -21.19 -19.96 -14.20
C ALA A 278 -20.54 -18.95 -15.15
N THR A 279 -19.25 -18.71 -14.99
CA THR A 279 -18.46 -17.84 -15.85
C THR A 279 -17.13 -18.49 -16.20
N GLY A 280 -16.63 -18.17 -17.37
CA GLY A 280 -15.29 -18.55 -17.81
C GLY A 280 -14.62 -17.37 -18.49
N ARG A 281 -13.35 -17.18 -18.21
CA ARG A 281 -12.54 -16.10 -18.76
C ARG A 281 -11.19 -16.65 -19.24
N VAL A 282 -10.70 -16.13 -20.36
CA VAL A 282 -9.36 -16.36 -20.88
C VAL A 282 -8.64 -15.02 -20.95
N ASP A 283 -7.46 -14.94 -20.33
CA ASP A 283 -6.62 -13.75 -20.33
C ASP A 283 -5.25 -14.07 -20.95
N LYS A 284 -4.76 -13.15 -21.78
CA LYS A 284 -3.42 -13.19 -22.38
C LYS A 284 -2.73 -11.88 -22.09
N ASN A 285 -1.62 -11.94 -21.38
CA ASN A 285 -0.66 -10.85 -21.24
C ASN A 285 0.45 -10.98 -22.28
N GLN A 286 1.10 -9.89 -22.70
CA GLN A 286 2.18 -9.86 -23.67
C GLN A 286 3.30 -10.85 -23.32
N ASN A 287 3.72 -10.90 -22.06
CA ASN A 287 4.89 -11.64 -21.59
C ASN A 287 4.56 -13.05 -21.09
N PHE A 288 3.28 -13.36 -20.82
CA PHE A 288 2.86 -14.61 -20.20
C PHE A 288 1.92 -15.40 -21.11
N ARG A 289 1.86 -16.73 -20.92
CA ARG A 289 0.91 -17.59 -21.66
C ARG A 289 -0.54 -17.23 -21.35
N ALA A 290 -1.44 -17.61 -22.24
CA ALA A 290 -2.87 -17.50 -21.99
C ALA A 290 -3.30 -18.41 -20.82
N LEU A 291 -4.16 -17.90 -19.96
CA LEU A 291 -4.64 -18.59 -18.77
C LEU A 291 -6.17 -18.50 -18.69
N VAL A 292 -6.79 -19.50 -18.07
CA VAL A 292 -8.25 -19.64 -17.97
C VAL A 292 -8.69 -19.52 -16.51
N SER A 293 -9.74 -18.76 -16.27
CA SER A 293 -10.33 -18.53 -14.94
C SER A 293 -11.83 -18.91 -14.95
N PRO A 294 -12.22 -20.11 -14.52
CA PRO A 294 -13.61 -20.47 -14.30
C PRO A 294 -14.12 -20.01 -12.94
N ALA A 295 -15.42 -19.70 -12.86
CA ALA A 295 -16.11 -19.50 -11.59
C ALA A 295 -17.55 -20.00 -11.67
N VAL A 296 -18.03 -20.54 -10.54
CA VAL A 296 -19.42 -20.96 -10.35
C VAL A 296 -19.93 -20.43 -9.01
N SER A 297 -21.18 -20.03 -8.95
CA SER A 297 -21.79 -19.65 -7.69
C SER A 297 -23.25 -20.09 -7.60
N SER A 298 -23.70 -20.27 -6.36
CA SER A 298 -25.07 -20.61 -5.98
C SER A 298 -25.52 -19.65 -4.87
N VAL A 299 -26.69 -19.05 -5.05
CA VAL A 299 -27.35 -18.25 -4.05
C VAL A 299 -28.71 -18.86 -3.79
N TYR A 300 -28.94 -19.33 -2.56
CA TYR A 300 -30.18 -19.96 -2.15
C TYR A 300 -30.90 -19.15 -1.07
N LYS A 301 -32.06 -18.63 -1.41
CA LYS A 301 -32.99 -17.98 -0.48
C LYS A 301 -33.80 -19.06 0.24
N ALA A 302 -33.37 -19.48 1.42
CA ALA A 302 -34.06 -20.48 2.21
C ALA A 302 -35.40 -19.94 2.70
N THR A 303 -35.47 -18.67 3.10
CA THR A 303 -36.66 -17.88 3.40
C THR A 303 -36.48 -16.46 2.83
N GLU A 304 -37.50 -15.61 2.95
CA GLU A 304 -37.35 -14.19 2.57
C GLU A 304 -36.25 -13.46 3.34
N ASN A 305 -35.96 -13.94 4.54
CA ASN A 305 -35.00 -13.31 5.46
C ASN A 305 -33.67 -14.06 5.59
N GLN A 306 -33.48 -15.17 4.88
CA GLN A 306 -32.31 -16.03 5.03
C GLN A 306 -31.75 -16.43 3.65
N THR A 307 -30.49 -16.16 3.42
CA THR A 307 -29.81 -16.46 2.16
C THR A 307 -28.48 -17.15 2.44
N PHE A 308 -28.27 -18.27 1.78
CA PHE A 308 -27.00 -18.99 1.72
C PHE A 308 -26.30 -18.72 0.40
N ARG A 309 -24.99 -18.62 0.43
CA ARG A 309 -24.15 -18.40 -0.76
C ARG A 309 -23.03 -19.42 -0.75
N LEU A 310 -22.79 -20.04 -1.88
CA LEU A 310 -21.63 -20.89 -2.11
C LEU A 310 -20.99 -20.44 -3.41
N SER A 311 -19.68 -20.31 -3.43
CA SER A 311 -18.95 -20.03 -4.66
C SER A 311 -17.63 -20.78 -4.70
N PHE A 312 -17.25 -21.14 -5.92
CA PHE A 312 -15.91 -21.59 -6.27
C PHE A 312 -15.43 -20.74 -7.45
N SER A 313 -14.27 -20.14 -7.31
CA SER A 313 -13.68 -19.33 -8.36
C SER A 313 -12.20 -19.62 -8.53
N SER A 314 -11.73 -19.52 -9.76
CA SER A 314 -10.32 -19.39 -10.07
C SER A 314 -10.05 -18.00 -10.60
N ALA A 315 -8.97 -17.39 -10.18
CA ALA A 315 -8.52 -16.10 -10.68
C ALA A 315 -7.02 -16.13 -10.99
N ILE A 316 -6.59 -15.17 -11.77
CA ILE A 316 -5.21 -15.01 -12.22
C ILE A 316 -4.79 -13.59 -11.86
N ARG A 317 -3.59 -13.45 -11.30
CA ARG A 317 -2.92 -12.17 -11.14
C ARG A 317 -1.68 -12.16 -12.03
N ASN A 318 -1.71 -11.36 -13.09
CA ASN A 318 -0.48 -11.10 -13.83
C ASN A 318 0.49 -10.32 -12.94
N PRO A 319 1.81 -10.59 -13.02
CA PRO A 319 2.80 -9.72 -12.43
C PRO A 319 2.59 -8.27 -12.87
N THR A 320 2.67 -7.34 -11.93
CA THR A 320 2.54 -5.90 -12.21
C THR A 320 3.70 -5.41 -13.07
N LEU A 321 3.63 -4.18 -13.57
CA LEU A 321 4.78 -3.57 -14.26
C LEU A 321 6.00 -3.46 -13.33
N ALA A 322 5.79 -3.26 -12.03
CA ALA A 322 6.85 -3.28 -11.04
C ALA A 322 7.46 -4.67 -10.89
N ASP A 323 6.65 -5.72 -10.80
CA ASP A 323 7.14 -7.10 -10.70
C ASP A 323 7.94 -7.52 -11.96
N GLN A 324 7.69 -6.88 -13.11
CA GLN A 324 8.34 -7.19 -14.38
C GLN A 324 9.56 -6.32 -14.67
N TYR A 325 9.51 -5.00 -14.42
CA TYR A 325 10.44 -4.02 -14.97
C TYR A 325 11.04 -3.05 -13.96
N LEU A 326 10.70 -3.16 -12.66
CA LEU A 326 11.23 -2.26 -11.63
C LEU A 326 12.77 -2.29 -11.64
N ASN A 327 13.37 -1.12 -11.52
CA ASN A 327 14.79 -0.96 -11.23
C ASN A 327 14.96 0.30 -10.39
N TYR A 328 14.81 0.13 -9.08
CA TYR A 328 14.75 1.26 -8.17
C TYR A 328 15.64 1.04 -6.95
N ASN A 329 16.62 1.92 -6.78
CA ASN A 329 17.51 1.92 -5.63
C ASN A 329 16.81 2.60 -4.44
N VAL A 330 16.71 1.90 -3.29
CA VAL A 330 16.14 2.43 -2.04
C VAL A 330 17.21 2.70 -0.97
N GLY A 331 18.49 2.72 -1.36
CA GLY A 331 19.64 2.98 -0.50
C GLY A 331 20.24 1.71 0.07
N ARG A 332 19.49 0.91 0.82
CA ARG A 332 19.97 -0.36 1.40
C ARG A 332 19.85 -1.54 0.45
N ALA A 333 19.03 -1.42 -0.59
CA ALA A 333 18.84 -2.44 -1.60
C ALA A 333 18.45 -1.80 -2.93
N VAL A 334 18.61 -2.54 -4.01
CA VAL A 334 17.98 -2.25 -5.29
C VAL A 334 16.77 -3.17 -5.44
N LEU A 335 15.61 -2.58 -5.75
CA LEU A 335 14.36 -3.30 -6.00
C LEU A 335 14.30 -3.62 -7.48
N LEU A 336 14.19 -4.91 -7.82
CA LEU A 336 14.19 -5.38 -9.20
C LEU A 336 12.91 -6.09 -9.57
N GLY A 337 12.40 -5.77 -10.75
CA GLY A 337 11.49 -6.62 -11.48
C GLY A 337 12.26 -7.83 -12.03
N ASN A 338 11.55 -8.91 -12.34
CA ASN A 338 12.17 -10.20 -12.66
C ASN A 338 11.50 -10.89 -13.86
N LEU A 339 11.53 -10.24 -15.01
CA LEU A 339 10.93 -10.82 -16.22
C LEU A 339 11.74 -11.99 -16.78
N ASP A 340 13.08 -11.94 -16.66
CA ASP A 340 14.00 -12.85 -17.34
C ASP A 340 14.74 -13.83 -16.39
N GLY A 341 14.51 -13.72 -15.08
CA GLY A 341 15.26 -14.45 -14.06
C GLY A 341 16.44 -13.66 -13.51
N PHE A 342 16.98 -14.09 -12.39
CA PHE A 342 18.15 -13.50 -11.76
C PHE A 342 19.08 -14.60 -11.23
N ASP A 343 20.34 -14.58 -11.64
CA ASP A 343 21.32 -15.61 -11.31
C ASP A 343 22.32 -15.13 -10.25
N SER A 344 22.91 -16.10 -9.55
CA SER A 344 24.11 -15.91 -8.70
C SER A 344 23.92 -14.98 -7.50
N LEU A 345 22.74 -15.02 -6.88
CA LEU A 345 22.52 -14.34 -5.58
C LEU A 345 23.02 -15.19 -4.41
N VAL A 346 23.40 -14.50 -3.33
CA VAL A 346 23.77 -15.07 -2.05
C VAL A 346 22.70 -14.73 -1.01
N THR A 347 22.37 -15.65 -0.10
CA THR A 347 21.39 -15.39 0.97
C THR A 347 21.94 -14.38 1.99
N ILE A 348 21.04 -13.61 2.61
CA ILE A 348 21.43 -12.63 3.64
C ILE A 348 22.06 -13.31 4.85
N ASP A 349 21.62 -14.51 5.21
CA ASP A 349 22.21 -15.30 6.31
C ASP A 349 23.66 -15.69 6.00
N ASN A 350 23.96 -16.07 4.76
CA ASN A 350 25.30 -16.39 4.34
C ASN A 350 26.21 -15.15 4.32
N ILE A 351 25.69 -14.00 3.92
CA ILE A 351 26.41 -12.71 4.05
C ILE A 351 26.67 -12.38 5.53
N ALA A 352 25.70 -12.60 6.42
CA ALA A 352 25.87 -12.38 7.85
C ALA A 352 26.94 -13.30 8.44
N ASP A 353 26.97 -14.58 8.03
CA ASP A 353 28.01 -15.53 8.41
C ASP A 353 29.41 -15.08 7.91
N TYR A 354 29.50 -14.66 6.63
CA TYR A 354 30.73 -14.08 6.08
C TYR A 354 31.23 -12.88 6.89
N LEU A 355 30.34 -11.96 7.26
CA LEU A 355 30.68 -10.77 8.04
C LEU A 355 31.10 -11.12 9.48
N GLY A 356 30.57 -12.19 10.03
CA GLY A 356 30.92 -12.71 11.38
C GLY A 356 32.30 -13.35 11.46
N LYS A 357 32.87 -13.81 10.33
CA LYS A 357 34.19 -14.48 10.31
C LYS A 357 35.35 -13.51 10.51
N PRO A 358 36.47 -13.98 11.12
CA PRO A 358 37.73 -13.25 11.14
C PRO A 358 38.19 -12.89 9.72
N ALA A 359 38.90 -11.77 9.58
CA ALA A 359 39.32 -11.26 8.25
C ALA A 359 40.16 -12.25 7.43
N ASN A 360 40.99 -13.06 8.09
CA ASN A 360 41.83 -14.10 7.49
C ASN A 360 41.02 -15.29 6.92
N GLU A 361 39.80 -15.51 7.38
CA GLU A 361 38.93 -16.60 6.94
C GLU A 361 37.90 -16.16 5.86
N ARG A 362 37.69 -14.85 5.71
CA ARG A 362 36.70 -14.31 4.76
C ARG A 362 37.02 -14.61 3.31
N LEU A 363 38.29 -14.68 2.90
CA LEU A 363 38.66 -14.96 1.51
C LEU A 363 38.37 -16.40 1.08
N SER A 364 38.33 -17.34 2.02
CA SER A 364 38.02 -18.75 1.77
C SER A 364 36.53 -19.10 2.00
N HIS A 365 35.67 -18.10 2.21
CA HIS A 365 34.26 -18.31 2.44
C HIS A 365 33.55 -18.73 1.14
N ASP A 366 32.80 -19.83 1.20
CA ASP A 366 31.91 -20.28 0.14
C ASP A 366 30.53 -19.67 0.33
N PHE A 367 30.07 -18.91 -0.66
CA PHE A 367 28.83 -18.15 -0.57
C PHE A 367 27.58 -18.96 -0.88
N GLY A 368 27.67 -20.12 -1.54
CA GLY A 368 26.50 -20.92 -1.85
C GLY A 368 25.46 -20.12 -2.66
N TYR A 369 25.76 -19.90 -3.95
CA TYR A 369 24.91 -19.10 -4.83
C TYR A 369 23.58 -19.79 -5.15
N PHE A 370 22.51 -18.99 -5.31
CA PHE A 370 21.21 -19.44 -5.76
C PHE A 370 20.67 -18.56 -6.89
N ASN A 371 19.73 -19.08 -7.67
CA ASN A 371 19.09 -18.38 -8.77
C ASN A 371 17.61 -18.11 -8.43
N VAL A 372 17.04 -17.06 -9.00
CA VAL A 372 15.62 -16.73 -8.92
C VAL A 372 15.00 -16.87 -10.30
N ASP A 373 14.07 -17.80 -10.45
CA ASP A 373 13.37 -18.03 -11.71
C ASP A 373 12.63 -16.77 -12.19
N ALA A 374 12.45 -16.64 -13.50
CA ALA A 374 11.61 -15.62 -14.11
C ALA A 374 10.20 -15.61 -13.52
N ILE A 375 9.66 -14.41 -13.27
CA ILE A 375 8.35 -14.23 -12.64
C ILE A 375 7.23 -14.84 -13.49
N ARG A 376 6.27 -15.47 -12.84
CA ARG A 376 5.11 -16.11 -13.47
C ARG A 376 3.80 -15.55 -12.91
N PRO A 377 2.69 -15.60 -13.69
CA PRO A 377 1.37 -15.23 -13.17
C PRO A 377 0.94 -16.12 -12.01
N GLU A 378 0.51 -15.49 -10.93
CA GLU A 378 -0.09 -16.12 -9.77
C GLU A 378 -1.50 -16.64 -10.12
N LYS A 379 -1.84 -17.82 -9.64
CA LYS A 379 -3.15 -18.44 -9.80
C LYS A 379 -3.74 -18.72 -8.44
N VAL A 380 -5.00 -18.38 -8.27
CA VAL A 380 -5.72 -18.66 -7.04
C VAL A 380 -6.99 -19.45 -7.33
N LYS A 381 -7.29 -20.40 -6.45
CA LYS A 381 -8.57 -21.13 -6.40
C LYS A 381 -9.19 -20.87 -5.04
N THR A 382 -10.38 -20.31 -5.02
CA THR A 382 -11.06 -19.93 -3.79
C THR A 382 -12.41 -20.64 -3.70
N ALA A 383 -12.68 -21.25 -2.56
CA ALA A 383 -14.00 -21.70 -2.16
C ALA A 383 -14.52 -20.75 -1.07
N GLU A 384 -15.78 -20.32 -1.21
CA GLU A 384 -16.44 -19.43 -0.24
C GLU A 384 -17.81 -19.98 0.15
N ALA A 385 -18.15 -19.80 1.43
CA ALA A 385 -19.47 -20.05 1.97
C ALA A 385 -19.95 -18.83 2.76
N GLY A 386 -21.16 -18.35 2.47
CA GLY A 386 -21.71 -17.17 3.10
C GLY A 386 -23.15 -17.40 3.58
N TYR A 387 -23.49 -16.73 4.66
CA TYR A 387 -24.84 -16.73 5.24
C TYR A 387 -25.24 -15.29 5.56
N ARG A 388 -26.43 -14.91 5.10
CA ARG A 388 -27.04 -13.62 5.40
C ARG A 388 -28.42 -13.83 5.97
N ALA A 389 -28.74 -13.15 7.06
CA ALA A 389 -30.06 -13.21 7.68
C ALA A 389 -30.50 -11.87 8.23
N THR A 390 -31.83 -11.67 8.20
CA THR A 390 -32.53 -10.68 9.02
C THR A 390 -33.33 -11.41 10.06
N ILE A 391 -32.91 -11.34 11.31
CA ILE A 391 -33.56 -12.04 12.46
C ILE A 391 -34.55 -11.09 13.09
N GLY A 392 -35.84 -11.49 13.04
CA GLY A 392 -36.93 -10.55 13.32
C GLY A 392 -36.85 -9.38 12.35
N SER A 393 -37.22 -8.18 12.77
CA SER A 393 -37.12 -6.96 11.96
C SER A 393 -35.89 -6.08 12.33
N ARG A 394 -35.03 -6.57 13.20
CA ARG A 394 -34.06 -5.70 13.90
C ARG A 394 -32.60 -6.12 13.82
N VAL A 395 -32.31 -7.38 13.61
CA VAL A 395 -30.94 -7.88 13.60
C VAL A 395 -30.59 -8.37 12.21
N PHE A 396 -29.67 -7.68 11.57
CA PHE A 396 -29.07 -8.10 10.30
C PHE A 396 -27.71 -8.71 10.57
N VAL A 397 -27.46 -9.92 10.03
CA VAL A 397 -26.21 -10.64 10.14
C VAL A 397 -25.73 -11.02 8.74
N ASP A 398 -24.45 -10.83 8.48
CA ASP A 398 -23.75 -11.34 7.28
C ASP A 398 -22.45 -11.99 7.74
N ALA A 399 -22.30 -13.28 7.46
CA ALA A 399 -21.12 -14.06 7.81
C ALA A 399 -20.59 -14.76 6.55
N ASN A 400 -19.28 -14.81 6.39
CA ASN A 400 -18.67 -15.56 5.33
C ASN A 400 -17.35 -16.21 5.79
N TYR A 401 -17.00 -17.31 5.16
CA TYR A 401 -15.73 -18.00 5.27
C TYR A 401 -15.17 -18.25 3.87
N TYR A 402 -13.87 -18.07 3.70
CA TYR A 402 -13.16 -18.40 2.47
C TYR A 402 -11.91 -19.23 2.74
N TYR A 403 -11.57 -20.05 1.76
CA TYR A 403 -10.32 -20.81 1.70
C TYR A 403 -9.75 -20.72 0.30
N SER A 404 -8.50 -20.24 0.19
CA SER A 404 -7.83 -20.00 -1.07
C SER A 404 -6.52 -20.76 -1.16
N LEU A 405 -6.27 -21.35 -2.31
CA LEU A 405 -5.03 -22.02 -2.67
C LEU A 405 -4.35 -21.21 -3.78
N TYR A 406 -3.11 -20.82 -3.54
CA TYR A 406 -2.30 -20.05 -4.48
C TYR A 406 -1.20 -20.94 -5.04
N ASP A 407 -1.15 -21.05 -6.36
CA ASP A 407 -0.02 -21.58 -7.10
C ASP A 407 0.76 -20.41 -7.69
N ASP A 408 2.10 -20.45 -7.69
CA ASP A 408 2.99 -19.38 -8.14
C ASP A 408 2.72 -18.04 -7.39
N PHE A 409 2.49 -18.06 -6.07
CA PHE A 409 2.22 -16.86 -5.27
C PHE A 409 3.32 -15.81 -5.45
N ILE A 410 2.94 -14.56 -5.77
CA ILE A 410 3.89 -13.49 -6.03
C ILE A 410 4.26 -12.76 -4.74
N GLY A 411 5.52 -12.77 -4.42
CA GLY A 411 6.17 -12.02 -3.38
C GLY A 411 7.53 -11.53 -3.85
N TYR A 412 8.53 -11.59 -2.96
CA TYR A 412 9.90 -11.25 -3.31
C TYR A 412 10.90 -12.08 -2.51
N ILE A 413 12.11 -12.17 -3.05
CA ILE A 413 13.27 -12.76 -2.39
C ILE A 413 14.31 -11.65 -2.16
N ILE A 414 14.97 -11.69 -1.01
CA ILE A 414 16.10 -10.81 -0.72
C ILE A 414 17.37 -11.64 -0.85
N GLY A 415 18.28 -11.15 -1.67
CA GLY A 415 19.61 -11.72 -1.87
C GLY A 415 20.66 -10.63 -2.03
N ALA A 416 21.89 -11.04 -2.08
CA ALA A 416 23.00 -10.13 -2.31
C ALA A 416 23.87 -10.63 -3.46
N GLU A 417 24.41 -9.71 -4.23
CA GLU A 417 25.51 -9.95 -5.15
C GLU A 417 26.81 -9.52 -4.48
N ILE A 418 27.83 -10.34 -4.62
CA ILE A 418 29.16 -10.07 -4.10
C ILE A 418 30.19 -10.57 -5.12
N GLU A 419 31.08 -9.69 -5.56
CA GLU A 419 32.13 -10.07 -6.51
C GLU A 419 33.29 -10.75 -5.79
N GLU A 420 33.95 -11.68 -6.45
CA GLU A 420 35.20 -12.26 -6.01
C GLU A 420 36.30 -11.20 -6.04
N GLY A 421 36.61 -10.62 -4.89
CA GLY A 421 37.70 -9.65 -4.73
C GLY A 421 38.97 -10.29 -4.21
N THR A 422 40.10 -9.66 -4.49
CA THR A 422 41.43 -10.10 -4.00
C THR A 422 41.62 -9.84 -2.50
N THR A 423 40.82 -8.94 -1.92
CA THR A 423 40.83 -8.66 -0.48
C THR A 423 39.41 -8.72 0.09
N ALA A 424 39.28 -8.95 1.41
CA ALA A 424 38.00 -8.90 2.10
C ALA A 424 37.33 -7.51 2.00
N ILE A 425 38.10 -6.45 1.85
CA ILE A 425 37.62 -5.08 1.68
C ILE A 425 37.01 -4.90 0.27
N ASP A 426 37.65 -5.44 -0.77
CA ASP A 426 37.14 -5.34 -2.14
C ASP A 426 35.81 -6.08 -2.28
N ARG A 427 35.69 -7.28 -1.70
CA ARG A 427 34.42 -8.02 -1.61
C ARG A 427 33.33 -7.21 -0.91
N LEU A 428 33.64 -6.53 0.19
CA LEU A 428 32.66 -5.71 0.91
C LEU A 428 32.21 -4.49 0.12
N LYS A 429 33.11 -3.91 -0.70
CA LYS A 429 32.76 -2.76 -1.55
C LYS A 429 31.84 -3.14 -2.71
N SER A 430 31.92 -4.38 -3.19
CA SER A 430 31.07 -4.89 -4.27
C SER A 430 29.70 -5.38 -3.78
N LEU A 431 29.51 -5.52 -2.45
CA LEU A 431 28.29 -6.04 -1.88
C LEU A 431 27.07 -5.16 -2.21
N GLN A 432 26.17 -5.69 -3.01
CA GLN A 432 24.90 -5.06 -3.35
C GLN A 432 23.72 -5.97 -2.94
N VAL A 433 22.83 -5.46 -2.12
CA VAL A 433 21.60 -6.17 -1.75
C VAL A 433 20.52 -5.90 -2.79
N TYR A 434 19.78 -6.93 -3.15
CA TYR A 434 18.65 -6.88 -4.05
C TYR A 434 17.39 -7.42 -3.38
N ARG A 435 16.25 -6.82 -3.71
CA ARG A 435 14.92 -7.39 -3.51
C ARG A 435 14.34 -7.69 -4.88
N VAL A 436 14.25 -8.96 -5.21
CA VAL A 436 13.84 -9.44 -6.53
C VAL A 436 12.42 -9.97 -6.46
N ALA A 437 11.55 -9.57 -7.38
CA ALA A 437 10.21 -10.13 -7.49
C ALA A 437 10.30 -11.64 -7.82
N ALA A 438 9.56 -12.46 -7.10
CA ALA A 438 9.66 -13.91 -7.19
C ALA A 438 8.32 -14.59 -6.93
N ASN A 439 8.19 -15.82 -7.40
CA ASN A 439 7.07 -16.69 -7.02
C ASN A 439 7.49 -17.63 -5.89
N ALA A 440 6.54 -17.96 -5.01
CA ALA A 440 6.70 -19.04 -4.06
C ALA A 440 6.98 -20.37 -4.78
N ASN A 441 7.90 -21.15 -4.26
CA ASN A 441 8.20 -22.48 -4.76
C ASN A 441 7.12 -23.49 -4.38
N GLU A 442 6.45 -23.26 -3.28
CA GLU A 442 5.40 -24.11 -2.76
C GLU A 442 4.03 -23.42 -2.75
N GLN A 443 2.98 -24.20 -2.58
CA GLN A 443 1.62 -23.69 -2.53
C GLN A 443 1.41 -22.85 -1.28
N VAL A 444 0.94 -21.62 -1.45
CA VAL A 444 0.54 -20.71 -0.37
C VAL A 444 -0.96 -20.81 -0.16
N THR A 445 -1.41 -20.82 1.09
CA THR A 445 -2.83 -20.83 1.42
C THR A 445 -3.22 -19.58 2.18
N THR A 446 -4.41 -19.05 1.89
CA THR A 446 -5.06 -18.06 2.75
C THR A 446 -6.44 -18.53 3.13
N GLN A 447 -6.83 -18.25 4.35
CA GLN A 447 -8.17 -18.50 4.81
C GLN A 447 -8.64 -17.37 5.71
N GLY A 448 -9.94 -17.18 5.77
CA GLY A 448 -10.47 -16.15 6.62
C GLY A 448 -11.95 -16.29 6.84
N PHE A 449 -12.37 -15.68 7.90
CA PHE A 449 -13.75 -15.63 8.30
C PHE A 449 -14.11 -14.19 8.68
N SER A 450 -15.28 -13.75 8.29
CA SER A 450 -15.81 -12.46 8.73
C SER A 450 -17.26 -12.58 9.16
N ILE A 451 -17.63 -11.80 10.17
CA ILE A 451 -19.02 -11.63 10.60
C ILE A 451 -19.29 -10.15 10.80
N GLY A 452 -20.40 -9.68 10.22
CA GLY A 452 -20.94 -8.34 10.42
C GLY A 452 -22.35 -8.44 11.00
N MET A 453 -22.64 -7.54 11.94
CA MET A 453 -23.96 -7.46 12.56
C MET A 453 -24.40 -5.99 12.68
N ASN A 454 -25.67 -5.74 12.31
CA ASN A 454 -26.34 -4.48 12.59
C ASN A 454 -27.62 -4.77 13.40
N THR A 455 -27.75 -4.12 14.54
CA THR A 455 -28.91 -4.28 15.43
C THR A 455 -29.61 -2.95 15.63
N PHE A 456 -30.88 -2.86 15.25
CA PHE A 456 -31.70 -1.67 15.41
C PHE A 456 -32.37 -1.71 16.78
N LEU A 457 -32.01 -0.78 17.67
CA LEU A 457 -32.57 -0.62 19.01
C LEU A 457 -33.63 0.48 18.96
N GLY A 458 -34.88 0.08 18.75
CA GLY A 458 -35.97 1.03 18.52
C GLY A 458 -35.81 1.78 17.18
N ASN A 459 -36.30 3.02 17.12
CA ASN A 459 -36.41 3.77 15.89
C ASN A 459 -35.16 4.64 15.58
N TYR A 460 -34.30 4.86 16.57
CA TYR A 460 -33.25 5.86 16.47
C TYR A 460 -31.84 5.33 16.73
N GLN A 461 -31.68 4.16 17.28
CA GLN A 461 -30.39 3.64 17.70
C GLN A 461 -30.00 2.42 16.88
N THR A 462 -28.73 2.34 16.55
CA THR A 462 -28.14 1.20 15.84
C THR A 462 -26.84 0.80 16.52
N LEU A 463 -26.70 -0.47 16.85
CA LEU A 463 -25.43 -1.09 17.17
C LEU A 463 -24.90 -1.78 15.90
N THR A 464 -23.65 -1.54 15.60
CA THR A 464 -22.95 -2.17 14.48
C THR A 464 -21.71 -2.87 15.00
N GLY A 465 -21.40 -4.03 14.46
CA GLY A 465 -20.19 -4.73 14.79
C GLY A 465 -19.70 -5.52 13.59
N ASN A 466 -18.39 -5.57 13.42
CA ASN A 466 -17.78 -6.54 12.52
C ASN A 466 -16.48 -7.07 13.12
N TYR A 467 -16.21 -8.32 12.85
CA TYR A 467 -14.97 -8.99 13.17
C TYR A 467 -14.47 -9.73 11.96
N SER A 468 -13.16 -9.73 11.75
CA SER A 468 -12.51 -10.54 10.72
C SER A 468 -11.23 -11.17 11.25
N TRP A 469 -11.05 -12.41 10.83
CA TRP A 469 -9.84 -13.19 11.00
C TRP A 469 -9.31 -13.59 9.62
N ASN A 470 -8.02 -13.41 9.37
CA ASN A 470 -7.36 -13.78 8.13
C ASN A 470 -6.02 -14.41 8.45
N LYS A 471 -5.69 -15.50 7.80
CA LYS A 471 -4.42 -16.19 7.99
C LYS A 471 -3.83 -16.58 6.64
N LEU A 472 -2.55 -16.25 6.46
CA LEU A 472 -1.73 -16.76 5.38
C LEU A 472 -0.84 -17.85 5.95
N THR A 473 -0.66 -18.93 5.19
CA THR A 473 0.25 -20.02 5.51
C THR A 473 1.09 -20.33 4.28
N SER A 474 2.41 -20.23 4.42
CA SER A 474 3.41 -20.67 3.45
C SER A 474 4.27 -21.77 4.08
N ALA A 475 4.99 -22.51 3.27
CA ALA A 475 5.96 -23.48 3.78
C ALA A 475 7.10 -22.74 4.48
N VAL A 476 7.57 -23.29 5.60
CA VAL A 476 8.69 -22.71 6.38
C VAL A 476 9.99 -22.70 5.59
N SER A 477 10.14 -23.65 4.64
CA SER A 477 11.31 -23.77 3.77
C SER A 477 11.30 -22.82 2.57
N ASP A 478 10.18 -22.15 2.28
CA ASP A 478 10.08 -21.22 1.14
C ASP A 478 10.72 -19.88 1.52
N PRO A 479 11.75 -19.42 0.78
CA PRO A 479 12.46 -18.19 1.10
C PRO A 479 11.66 -16.93 0.75
N ILE A 480 10.45 -17.07 0.19
CA ILE A 480 9.65 -15.93 -0.26
C ILE A 480 9.15 -15.07 0.91
N VAL A 481 9.23 -13.76 0.74
CA VAL A 481 8.58 -12.79 1.61
C VAL A 481 7.24 -12.42 0.96
N PRO A 482 6.11 -12.80 1.59
CA PRO A 482 4.80 -12.67 0.94
C PRO A 482 4.24 -11.24 0.92
N ALA A 483 4.80 -10.32 1.70
CA ALA A 483 4.31 -8.94 1.85
C ALA A 483 2.79 -8.86 2.10
N PHE A 484 2.27 -9.78 2.91
CA PHE A 484 0.82 -9.91 3.13
C PHE A 484 0.22 -8.73 3.89
N ASN A 485 1.00 -8.08 4.77
CA ASN A 485 0.68 -6.83 5.48
C ASN A 485 -0.76 -6.76 6.04
N THR A 486 -1.30 -7.89 6.48
CA THR A 486 -2.67 -8.01 6.96
C THR A 486 -2.66 -8.51 8.40
N PRO A 487 -3.26 -7.78 9.35
CA PRO A 487 -3.40 -8.24 10.72
C PRO A 487 -4.30 -9.49 10.78
N GLU A 488 -3.92 -10.48 11.57
CA GLU A 488 -4.69 -11.72 11.70
C GLU A 488 -6.08 -11.47 12.27
N HIS A 489 -6.20 -10.62 13.28
CA HIS A 489 -7.47 -10.26 13.90
C HIS A 489 -7.73 -8.75 13.87
N LYS A 490 -8.95 -8.37 13.52
CA LYS A 490 -9.43 -6.99 13.64
C LYS A 490 -10.94 -6.96 13.89
N PHE A 491 -11.39 -5.97 14.64
CA PHE A 491 -12.82 -5.73 14.83
C PHE A 491 -13.17 -4.24 14.93
N ASN A 492 -14.42 -3.92 14.66
CA ASN A 492 -15.02 -2.61 14.89
C ASN A 492 -16.34 -2.80 15.63
N LEU A 493 -16.61 -1.87 16.56
CA LEU A 493 -17.88 -1.79 17.29
C LEU A 493 -18.36 -0.35 17.23
N GLY A 494 -19.59 -0.15 16.78
CA GLY A 494 -20.19 1.16 16.64
C GLY A 494 -21.54 1.25 17.31
N TRP A 495 -21.82 2.38 17.93
CA TRP A 495 -23.14 2.77 18.43
C TRP A 495 -23.51 4.12 17.84
N ASN A 496 -24.69 4.19 17.24
CA ASN A 496 -25.16 5.39 16.56
C ASN A 496 -26.60 5.72 16.98
N ILE A 497 -26.84 6.99 17.22
CA ILE A 497 -28.16 7.59 17.33
C ILE A 497 -28.37 8.46 16.11
N ARG A 498 -29.49 8.33 15.43
CA ARG A 498 -29.84 9.12 14.25
C ARG A 498 -31.23 9.70 14.36
N ASN A 499 -31.37 10.96 13.99
CA ASN A 499 -32.64 11.67 13.87
C ASN A 499 -33.52 11.60 15.13
N TYR A 500 -32.88 11.61 16.32
CA TYR A 500 -33.62 11.64 17.57
C TYR A 500 -34.24 13.03 17.77
N PRO A 501 -35.58 13.19 17.93
CA PRO A 501 -36.21 14.48 18.08
C PRO A 501 -35.78 15.16 19.37
N TRP A 502 -35.24 16.37 19.28
CA TRP A 502 -34.87 17.17 20.46
C TRP A 502 -36.12 17.73 21.13
N ASN A 503 -36.37 17.37 22.37
CA ASN A 503 -37.55 17.78 23.12
C ASN A 503 -38.87 17.50 22.39
N GLN A 504 -38.96 16.36 21.69
CA GLN A 504 -40.15 15.97 20.88
C GLN A 504 -40.42 16.93 19.69
N ASP A 505 -39.44 17.75 19.31
CA ASP A 505 -39.51 18.69 18.18
C ASP A 505 -38.90 18.04 16.93
N ASP A 506 -39.73 17.56 16.00
CA ASP A 506 -39.30 16.92 14.76
C ASP A 506 -38.56 17.88 13.80
N SER A 507 -38.58 19.19 14.08
CA SER A 507 -37.80 20.19 13.34
C SER A 507 -36.34 20.25 13.79
N LYS A 508 -35.98 19.62 14.92
CA LYS A 508 -34.65 19.60 15.50
C LYS A 508 -34.26 18.15 15.85
N LEU A 509 -33.33 17.61 15.11
CA LEU A 509 -32.92 16.22 15.26
C LEU A 509 -31.49 16.13 15.77
N ILE A 510 -31.26 15.27 16.75
CA ILE A 510 -29.93 14.93 17.26
C ILE A 510 -29.43 13.63 16.63
N GLY A 511 -28.15 13.63 16.31
CA GLY A 511 -27.38 12.42 16.04
C GLY A 511 -26.15 12.35 16.92
N ALA A 512 -25.78 11.15 17.32
CA ALA A 512 -24.52 10.87 18.02
C ALA A 512 -23.95 9.55 17.50
N GLY A 513 -22.65 9.41 17.53
CA GLY A 513 -21.99 8.17 17.13
C GLY A 513 -20.67 7.99 17.85
N VAL A 514 -20.41 6.77 18.26
CA VAL A 514 -19.11 6.31 18.77
C VAL A 514 -18.76 5.05 18.01
N ASN A 515 -17.51 4.96 17.56
CA ASN A 515 -16.96 3.77 16.90
C ASN A 515 -15.62 3.43 17.51
N TYR A 516 -15.43 2.17 17.90
CA TYR A 516 -14.16 1.64 18.38
C TYR A 516 -13.63 0.61 17.38
N LYS A 517 -12.40 0.80 16.94
CA LYS A 517 -11.65 -0.12 16.06
C LYS A 517 -10.47 -0.69 16.83
N TRP A 518 -10.28 -1.99 16.77
CA TRP A 518 -9.08 -2.66 17.26
C TRP A 518 -8.43 -3.47 16.14
N VAL A 519 -7.09 -3.43 16.10
CA VAL A 519 -6.24 -4.11 15.14
C VAL A 519 -5.13 -4.82 15.89
N GLN A 520 -4.98 -6.12 15.64
CA GLN A 520 -3.86 -6.90 16.18
C GLN A 520 -2.54 -6.44 15.56
N GLY A 521 -1.47 -6.49 16.36
CA GLY A 521 -0.11 -6.26 15.88
C GLY A 521 0.32 -7.29 14.85
N PHE A 522 1.13 -6.86 13.90
CA PHE A 522 1.66 -7.71 12.83
C PHE A 522 3.01 -7.18 12.34
N VAL A 523 3.75 -8.00 11.61
CA VAL A 523 4.96 -7.55 10.92
C VAL A 523 4.55 -6.88 9.62
N PHE A 524 4.95 -5.62 9.47
CA PHE A 524 4.82 -4.90 8.21
C PHE A 524 6.06 -5.17 7.36
N GLU A 525 5.87 -5.67 6.17
CA GLU A 525 6.92 -6.03 5.20
C GLU A 525 6.91 -4.98 4.07
N GLY A 526 7.88 -4.07 4.13
CA GLY A 526 8.14 -3.04 3.11
C GLY A 526 9.50 -3.24 2.44
N SER A 527 10.23 -2.15 2.20
CA SER A 527 11.65 -2.25 1.87
C SER A 527 12.47 -2.65 3.10
N PRO A 528 13.75 -3.05 2.95
CA PRO A 528 14.56 -3.48 4.08
C PRO A 528 14.63 -2.49 5.25
N GLN A 529 14.56 -1.17 4.97
CA GLN A 529 14.55 -0.13 6.01
C GLN A 529 13.16 0.15 6.58
N PHE A 530 12.09 -0.31 5.94
CA PHE A 530 10.71 -0.12 6.35
C PHE A 530 9.98 -1.45 6.58
N THR A 531 10.68 -2.42 7.12
CA THR A 531 10.15 -3.71 7.59
C THR A 531 10.31 -3.79 9.10
N GLY A 532 9.24 -4.14 9.81
CA GLY A 532 9.26 -4.28 11.26
C GLY A 532 7.89 -4.43 11.88
N SER A 533 7.86 -4.62 13.21
CA SER A 533 6.64 -4.92 13.95
C SER A 533 5.79 -3.68 14.20
N ILE A 534 4.50 -3.77 13.91
CA ILE A 534 3.47 -2.82 14.32
C ILE A 534 2.76 -3.41 15.53
N PRO A 535 2.75 -2.73 16.70
CA PRO A 535 2.05 -3.21 17.88
C PRO A 535 0.52 -3.19 17.69
N SER A 536 -0.20 -4.00 18.47
CA SER A 536 -1.66 -3.94 18.52
C SER A 536 -2.14 -2.56 18.97
N TYR A 537 -3.20 -2.05 18.35
CA TYR A 537 -3.73 -0.73 18.71
C TYR A 537 -5.26 -0.67 18.63
N GLY A 538 -5.82 0.27 19.40
CA GLY A 538 -7.25 0.62 19.37
C GLY A 538 -7.44 2.10 19.11
N LEU A 539 -8.45 2.43 18.30
CA LEU A 539 -8.84 3.80 17.97
C LEU A 539 -10.32 3.99 18.30
N CYS A 540 -10.66 5.13 18.90
CA CYS A 540 -12.03 5.49 19.21
C CYS A 540 -12.39 6.78 18.49
N ASP A 541 -13.46 6.76 17.68
CA ASP A 541 -14.01 7.92 16.99
C ASP A 541 -15.34 8.30 17.64
N ALA A 542 -15.60 9.60 17.77
CA ALA A 542 -16.87 10.10 18.32
C ALA A 542 -17.34 11.34 17.58
N GLN A 543 -18.67 11.46 17.44
CA GLN A 543 -19.30 12.63 16.84
C GLN A 543 -20.67 12.90 17.41
N VAL A 544 -21.06 14.18 17.37
CA VAL A 544 -22.42 14.63 17.69
C VAL A 544 -22.89 15.58 16.59
N SER A 545 -24.16 15.53 16.25
CA SER A 545 -24.77 16.41 15.25
C SER A 545 -26.13 16.92 15.69
N LEU A 546 -26.45 18.14 15.24
CA LEU A 546 -27.75 18.79 15.37
C LEU A 546 -28.24 19.15 13.98
N THR A 547 -29.36 18.56 13.56
CA THR A 547 -30.03 18.89 12.30
C THR A 547 -31.24 19.76 12.57
N ARG A 548 -31.33 20.90 11.89
CA ARG A 548 -32.50 21.78 11.88
C ARG A 548 -33.22 21.66 10.54
N ILE A 549 -34.51 21.38 10.61
CA ILE A 549 -35.40 21.29 9.45
C ILE A 549 -36.22 22.57 9.38
N LYS A 550 -36.14 23.30 8.29
CA LYS A 550 -37.02 24.44 7.98
C LYS A 550 -37.92 24.04 6.83
N ASP A 551 -39.21 24.03 7.09
CA ASP A 551 -40.24 23.77 6.07
C ASP A 551 -40.87 25.11 5.66
N ASN A 552 -40.55 25.61 4.48
CA ASN A 552 -41.16 26.80 3.91
C ASN A 552 -42.00 26.36 2.71
N SER A 553 -43.29 26.29 2.88
CA SER A 553 -44.42 26.07 1.94
C SER A 553 -44.18 25.42 0.58
N ASN A 554 -42.94 25.22 0.10
CA ASN A 554 -42.58 24.46 -1.12
C ASN A 554 -41.14 23.93 -1.17
N LYS A 555 -40.31 24.17 -0.15
CA LYS A 555 -38.93 23.65 -0.09
C LYS A 555 -38.52 23.30 1.35
N LYS A 556 -38.33 22.01 1.57
CA LYS A 556 -37.74 21.51 2.82
C LYS A 556 -36.22 21.76 2.77
N ARG A 557 -35.70 22.60 3.68
CA ARG A 557 -34.26 22.85 3.84
C ARG A 557 -33.79 22.24 5.15
N THR A 558 -32.66 21.53 5.08
CA THR A 558 -32.02 20.98 6.29
C THR A 558 -30.64 21.56 6.48
N ILE A 559 -30.32 21.95 7.71
CA ILE A 559 -28.98 22.39 8.10
C ILE A 559 -28.52 21.46 9.22
N THR A 560 -27.41 20.76 8.97
CA THR A 560 -26.79 19.87 9.96
C THR A 560 -25.46 20.44 10.42
N TYR A 561 -25.35 20.68 11.70
CA TYR A 561 -24.10 21.01 12.38
C TYR A 561 -23.53 19.75 12.99
N LYS A 562 -22.26 19.46 12.75
CA LYS A 562 -21.60 18.26 13.27
C LYS A 562 -20.24 18.64 13.85
N ILE A 563 -19.95 18.16 15.06
CA ILE A 563 -18.64 18.20 15.70
C ILE A 563 -18.21 16.75 16.00
N GLY A 564 -16.96 16.46 15.74
CA GLY A 564 -16.44 15.13 16.01
C GLY A 564 -14.92 15.09 16.03
N ALA A 565 -14.41 13.94 16.41
CA ALA A 565 -13.00 13.65 16.30
C ALA A 565 -12.78 12.18 15.96
N SER A 566 -11.87 11.94 15.03
CA SER A 566 -11.24 10.63 14.88
C SER A 566 -10.16 10.47 15.93
N ASN A 567 -10.01 9.26 16.44
CA ASN A 567 -9.06 8.95 17.50
C ASN A 567 -9.19 9.93 18.71
N VAL A 568 -10.41 10.04 19.24
CA VAL A 568 -10.76 11.01 20.31
C VAL A 568 -9.88 10.85 21.57
N LEU A 569 -9.38 9.63 21.83
CA LEU A 569 -8.48 9.32 22.95
C LEU A 569 -7.02 9.75 22.69
N ASN A 570 -6.71 10.23 21.48
CA ASN A 570 -5.37 10.63 21.05
C ASN A 570 -4.31 9.52 21.21
N ASN A 571 -4.70 8.28 20.94
CA ASN A 571 -3.76 7.15 20.93
C ASN A 571 -2.82 7.27 19.72
N LYS A 572 -1.56 7.63 19.96
CA LYS A 572 -0.56 7.78 18.89
C LYS A 572 -0.11 6.41 18.40
N VAL A 573 -0.42 6.08 17.18
CA VAL A 573 -0.16 4.76 16.59
C VAL A 573 0.54 4.88 15.24
N TYR A 574 1.43 3.93 14.97
CA TYR A 574 1.93 3.67 13.63
C TYR A 574 0.96 2.72 12.90
N GLN A 575 0.57 3.06 11.69
CA GLN A 575 -0.25 2.19 10.82
C GLN A 575 0.58 1.47 9.76
N VAL A 576 1.78 1.99 9.48
CA VAL A 576 2.81 1.39 8.65
C VAL A 576 4.15 1.57 9.35
N PHE A 577 5.06 0.62 9.25
CA PHE A 577 6.37 0.72 9.86
C PHE A 577 7.17 1.87 9.23
N GLY A 578 7.79 2.70 10.07
CA GLY A 578 8.48 3.92 9.62
C GLY A 578 7.56 5.08 9.22
N GLY A 579 6.24 4.90 9.27
CA GLY A 579 5.26 5.95 9.01
C GLY A 579 5.14 6.97 10.14
N PRO A 580 4.35 8.03 9.95
CA PRO A 580 4.10 9.02 11.00
C PRO A 580 3.18 8.46 12.09
N LEU A 581 3.35 8.94 13.31
CA LEU A 581 2.40 8.71 14.40
C LEU A 581 1.10 9.48 14.12
N VAL A 582 0.01 8.74 13.99
CA VAL A 582 -1.31 9.33 13.75
C VAL A 582 -2.02 9.57 15.08
N GLY A 583 -2.26 10.84 15.37
CA GLY A 583 -2.97 11.28 16.57
C GLY A 583 -4.43 11.60 16.31
N ARG A 584 -5.02 12.41 17.20
CA ARG A 584 -6.41 12.88 17.10
C ARG A 584 -6.59 13.92 16.00
N LEU A 585 -7.64 13.76 15.19
CA LEU A 585 -8.09 14.76 14.22
C LEU A 585 -9.51 15.21 14.60
N ALA A 586 -9.65 16.45 15.08
CA ALA A 586 -10.95 17.06 15.36
C ALA A 586 -11.48 17.80 14.12
N TYR A 587 -12.79 17.81 13.94
CA TYR A 587 -13.44 18.49 12.84
C TYR A 587 -14.78 19.13 13.23
N LEU A 588 -15.12 20.21 12.52
CA LEU A 588 -16.43 20.84 12.49
C LEU A 588 -16.97 20.78 11.07
N SER A 589 -18.23 20.42 10.90
CA SER A 589 -18.88 20.36 9.58
C SER A 589 -20.25 21.03 9.64
N ILE A 590 -20.59 21.79 8.60
CA ILE A 590 -21.91 22.35 8.36
C ILE A 590 -22.38 21.84 6.99
N GLN A 591 -23.49 21.16 6.98
CA GLN A 591 -24.11 20.63 5.76
C GLN A 591 -25.46 21.31 5.53
N ILE A 592 -25.68 21.83 4.33
CA ILE A 592 -26.93 22.50 3.91
C ILE A 592 -27.49 21.70 2.72
N ASN A 593 -28.76 21.24 2.85
CA ASN A 593 -29.48 20.50 1.81
C ASN A 593 -30.82 21.14 1.52
#